data_69055632c75f7071272f3c2b9ba3276b
#
_entry.id   69055632c75f7071272f3c2b9ba3276b
#
_cell.length_a   1.000
_cell.length_b   1.000
_cell.length_c   1.000
_cell.angle_alpha   90.00
_cell.angle_beta   90.00
_cell.angle_gamma   90.00
#
_symmetry.space_group_name_H-M   'P 1'
#
loop_
_entity.id
_entity.type
_entity.pdbx_description
1 polymer ?
#
loop_
_entity_poly.entity_id
_entity_poly.type
_entity_poly.pdbx_seq_one_letter_code
_entity_poly.pdbx_strand_id
1 'polypeptide(L)'
;MRGYPELAIGAPVWGSPEYKYNQYLVKHREKQNKGGNTLRDSEKQKTYNAENQFLSQLVTDGLSVTFDRIEDAQKCAKKIYKTKKWSKLWQKSVDDDVSRIFNATPDIVAMNTRNKTMSGFTNGKTVTLCTVTGMHKYILLHELAHCLGHMHHGRSFRQCVLELVGTFMGTAEKKLLKAQFKKYKLACGEPKKPMAFAQWNASRLRM
;
A
#
# COMPACT_ATOMS: atom_id res chain seq x y z
N MET A 1 8.58 -10.88 34.08
CA MET A 1 7.54 -10.91 33.03
C MET A 1 6.65 -9.69 33.24
N ARG A 2 6.74 -8.69 32.37
CA ARG A 2 5.86 -7.51 32.42
C ARG A 2 4.84 -7.68 31.30
N GLY A 3 3.57 -7.91 31.69
CA GLY A 3 2.44 -8.01 30.78
C GLY A 3 2.25 -6.68 30.04
N TYR A 4 2.09 -6.75 28.74
CA TYR A 4 1.63 -5.63 27.93
C TYR A 4 0.16 -5.39 28.25
N PRO A 5 -0.30 -4.14 28.48
CA PRO A 5 -1.72 -3.88 28.58
C PRO A 5 -2.35 -4.21 27.22
N GLU A 6 -3.24 -5.18 27.18
CA GLU A 6 -4.17 -5.37 26.07
C GLU A 6 -4.99 -4.09 25.93
N LEU A 7 -4.69 -3.32 24.89
CA LEU A 7 -5.63 -2.32 24.41
C LEU A 7 -6.85 -3.10 23.92
N ALA A 8 -7.89 -3.08 24.72
CA ALA A 8 -9.22 -3.56 24.35
C ALA A 8 -9.77 -2.65 23.24
N ILE A 9 -9.27 -2.84 22.03
CA ILE A 9 -9.96 -2.39 20.81
C ILE A 9 -11.18 -3.29 20.75
N GLY A 10 -12.37 -2.72 20.93
CA GLY A 10 -13.63 -3.46 20.95
C GLY A 10 -13.66 -4.49 19.84
N ALA A 11 -13.95 -5.75 20.19
CA ALA A 11 -13.99 -6.84 19.23
C ALA A 11 -14.93 -6.45 18.10
N PRO A 12 -14.54 -6.60 16.83
CA PRO A 12 -15.37 -6.21 15.71
C PRO A 12 -16.72 -6.94 15.78
N VAL A 13 -17.82 -6.20 15.63
CA VAL A 13 -19.17 -6.74 15.68
C VAL A 13 -19.34 -7.82 14.62
N TRP A 14 -19.86 -8.98 15.02
CA TRP A 14 -20.14 -10.14 14.16
C TRP A 14 -20.88 -9.69 12.87
N GLY A 15 -20.33 -10.05 11.69
CA GLY A 15 -20.93 -9.68 10.40
C GLY A 15 -20.55 -8.29 9.87
N SER A 16 -19.86 -7.46 10.65
CA SER A 16 -19.35 -6.16 10.16
C SER A 16 -18.32 -6.33 9.03
N PRO A 17 -18.15 -5.33 8.14
CA PRO A 17 -17.10 -5.37 7.12
C PRO A 17 -15.69 -5.60 7.71
N GLU A 18 -15.42 -5.06 8.88
CA GLU A 18 -14.16 -5.23 9.61
C GLU A 18 -13.96 -6.65 10.11
N TYR A 19 -15.04 -7.27 10.63
CA TYR A 19 -15.03 -8.68 11.02
C TYR A 19 -14.75 -9.59 9.81
N LYS A 20 -15.43 -9.34 8.69
CA LYS A 20 -15.23 -10.10 7.45
C LYS A 20 -13.82 -9.93 6.89
N TYR A 21 -13.25 -8.73 6.97
CA TYR A 21 -11.87 -8.45 6.57
C TYR A 21 -10.85 -9.16 7.48
N ASN A 22 -11.04 -9.11 8.79
CA ASN A 22 -10.20 -9.82 9.74
C ASN A 22 -10.29 -11.34 9.56
N GLN A 23 -11.47 -11.89 9.31
CA GLN A 23 -11.66 -13.30 8.95
C GLN A 23 -10.96 -13.66 7.64
N TYR A 24 -10.99 -12.76 6.65
CA TYR A 24 -10.26 -12.91 5.41
C TYR A 24 -8.74 -12.94 5.67
N LEU A 25 -8.21 -12.02 6.46
CA LEU A 25 -6.78 -12.00 6.82
C LEU A 25 -6.36 -13.26 7.59
N VAL A 26 -7.17 -13.70 8.55
CA VAL A 26 -6.92 -14.93 9.32
C VAL A 26 -6.92 -16.16 8.39
N LYS A 27 -7.95 -16.33 7.56
CA LYS A 27 -8.02 -17.44 6.58
C LYS A 27 -6.88 -17.39 5.55
N HIS A 28 -6.45 -16.20 5.16
CA HIS A 28 -5.27 -16.05 4.28
C HIS A 28 -3.97 -16.42 4.98
N ARG A 29 -3.79 -16.05 6.26
CA ARG A 29 -2.65 -16.48 7.07
C ARG A 29 -2.64 -18.00 7.31
N GLU A 30 -3.78 -18.58 7.63
CA GLU A 30 -3.90 -20.03 7.83
C GLU A 30 -3.61 -20.82 6.55
N LYS A 31 -4.06 -20.36 5.40
CA LYS A 31 -3.71 -20.94 4.10
C LYS A 31 -2.21 -20.78 3.79
N GLN A 32 -1.59 -19.66 4.15
CA GLN A 32 -0.14 -19.47 4.01
C GLN A 32 0.67 -20.48 4.82
N ASN A 33 0.18 -20.86 6.00
CA ASN A 33 0.85 -21.80 6.89
C ASN A 33 0.67 -23.27 6.50
N LYS A 34 -0.35 -23.61 5.68
CA LYS A 34 -0.68 -25.01 5.30
C LYS A 34 -0.11 -25.48 3.95
N GLY A 35 0.87 -24.75 3.37
CA GLY A 35 1.55 -25.22 2.14
C GLY A 35 0.67 -25.29 0.88
N GLY A 36 -0.59 -24.85 0.96
CA GLY A 36 -1.48 -24.74 -0.18
C GLY A 36 -1.03 -23.59 -1.09
N ASN A 37 -1.29 -23.71 -2.38
CA ASN A 37 -0.91 -22.78 -3.48
C ASN A 37 -1.47 -21.37 -3.25
N THR A 38 -0.98 -20.71 -2.21
CA THR A 38 -1.35 -19.35 -1.82
C THR A 38 -0.71 -18.39 -2.79
N LEU A 39 -1.47 -17.41 -3.19
CA LEU A 39 -0.96 -16.21 -3.85
C LEU A 39 0.05 -15.52 -2.91
N ARG A 40 1.23 -16.13 -2.79
CA ARG A 40 2.37 -15.50 -2.14
C ARG A 40 2.63 -14.20 -2.87
N ASP A 41 2.87 -13.14 -2.13
CA ASP A 41 3.49 -11.93 -2.67
C ASP A 41 4.96 -12.24 -3.04
N SER A 42 5.10 -13.11 -4.05
CA SER A 42 6.37 -13.69 -4.46
C SER A 42 7.35 -12.64 -4.99
N GLU A 43 6.84 -11.49 -5.39
CA GLU A 43 7.63 -10.39 -5.92
C GLU A 43 7.90 -9.29 -4.87
N LYS A 44 7.35 -9.42 -3.66
CA LYS A 44 7.46 -8.40 -2.59
C LYS A 44 8.90 -8.00 -2.33
N GLN A 45 9.76 -8.97 -2.05
CA GLN A 45 11.17 -8.69 -1.72
C GLN A 45 11.91 -8.02 -2.89
N LYS A 46 11.66 -8.49 -4.12
CA LYS A 46 12.25 -7.86 -5.32
C LYS A 46 11.76 -6.44 -5.52
N THR A 47 10.46 -6.20 -5.26
CA THR A 47 9.87 -4.87 -5.35
C THR A 47 10.50 -3.95 -4.31
N TYR A 48 10.62 -4.36 -3.06
CA TYR A 48 11.30 -3.57 -2.02
C TYR A 48 12.77 -3.30 -2.36
N ASN A 49 13.49 -4.27 -2.90
CA ASN A 49 14.88 -4.06 -3.32
C ASN A 49 14.97 -2.99 -4.44
N ALA A 50 14.07 -3.02 -5.41
CA ALA A 50 14.01 -2.01 -6.46
C ALA A 50 13.65 -0.62 -5.91
N GLU A 51 12.71 -0.55 -4.98
CA GLU A 51 12.26 0.68 -4.32
C GLU A 51 13.37 1.28 -3.43
N ASN A 52 14.09 0.44 -2.70
CA ASN A 52 15.23 0.88 -1.89
C ASN A 52 16.35 1.46 -2.76
N GLN A 53 16.64 0.86 -3.91
CA GLN A 53 17.59 1.42 -4.87
C GLN A 53 17.09 2.75 -5.45
N PHE A 54 15.80 2.84 -5.74
CA PHE A 54 15.18 4.09 -6.18
C PHE A 54 15.31 5.19 -5.12
N LEU A 55 14.98 4.89 -3.85
CA LEU A 55 15.12 5.85 -2.76
C LEU A 55 16.57 6.31 -2.55
N SER A 56 17.52 5.37 -2.60
CA SER A 56 18.93 5.69 -2.52
C SER A 56 19.38 6.61 -3.66
N GLN A 57 18.92 6.36 -4.87
CA GLN A 57 19.22 7.20 -6.02
C GLN A 57 18.62 8.60 -5.88
N LEU A 58 17.37 8.71 -5.39
CA LEU A 58 16.75 10.03 -5.13
C LEU A 58 17.57 10.86 -4.15
N VAL A 59 18.13 10.24 -3.12
CA VAL A 59 19.00 10.92 -2.16
C VAL A 59 20.28 11.38 -2.84
N THR A 60 20.92 10.52 -3.61
CA THR A 60 22.16 10.84 -4.35
C THR A 60 21.96 11.98 -5.35
N ASP A 61 20.82 12.00 -6.03
CA ASP A 61 20.50 13.01 -7.05
C ASP A 61 19.91 14.30 -6.47
N GLY A 62 19.76 14.41 -5.14
CA GLY A 62 19.17 15.56 -4.48
C GLY A 62 17.65 15.73 -4.76
N LEU A 63 16.99 14.68 -5.24
CA LEU A 63 15.56 14.67 -5.59
C LEU A 63 14.69 14.10 -4.46
N SER A 64 15.29 13.75 -3.34
CA SER A 64 14.58 13.20 -2.20
C SER A 64 13.65 14.24 -1.57
N VAL A 65 12.38 13.87 -1.40
CA VAL A 65 11.37 14.68 -0.71
C VAL A 65 11.00 13.98 0.58
N THR A 66 11.47 14.51 1.70
CA THR A 66 11.16 14.04 3.03
C THR A 66 10.20 14.98 3.74
N PHE A 67 9.53 14.48 4.75
CA PHE A 67 8.68 15.25 5.66
C PHE A 67 9.38 15.39 7.00
N ASP A 68 9.47 16.61 7.51
CA ASP A 68 10.05 16.85 8.84
C ASP A 68 9.08 16.41 9.95
N ARG A 69 7.78 16.56 9.69
CA ARG A 69 6.72 16.23 10.64
C ARG A 69 5.56 15.52 9.94
N ILE A 70 4.77 14.78 10.71
CA ILE A 70 3.62 14.05 10.19
C ILE A 70 2.57 14.98 9.57
N GLU A 71 2.43 16.18 10.09
CA GLU A 71 1.51 17.20 9.57
C GLU A 71 1.83 17.58 8.12
N ASP A 72 3.10 17.54 7.73
CA ASP A 72 3.50 17.83 6.35
C ASP A 72 3.13 16.68 5.40
N ALA A 73 3.25 15.43 5.87
CA ALA A 73 2.73 14.26 5.15
C ALA A 73 1.19 14.33 5.02
N GLN A 74 0.48 14.72 6.09
CA GLN A 74 -0.97 14.93 6.08
C GLN A 74 -1.38 16.02 5.10
N LYS A 75 -0.70 17.17 5.09
CA LYS A 75 -0.94 18.24 4.12
C LYS A 75 -0.69 17.77 2.69
N CYS A 76 0.37 16.99 2.47
CA CYS A 76 0.67 16.40 1.16
C CYS A 76 -0.45 15.45 0.72
N ALA A 77 -0.88 14.54 1.57
CA ALA A 77 -1.98 13.62 1.30
C ALA A 77 -3.29 14.35 0.98
N LYS A 78 -3.67 15.36 1.78
CA LYS A 78 -4.86 16.20 1.53
C LYS A 78 -4.81 16.90 0.16
N LYS A 79 -3.62 17.33 -0.31
CA LYS A 79 -3.46 17.88 -1.66
C LYS A 79 -3.67 16.80 -2.72
N ILE A 80 -3.14 15.59 -2.52
CA ILE A 80 -3.33 14.45 -3.43
C ILE A 80 -4.81 14.11 -3.58
N TYR A 81 -5.55 13.98 -2.48
CA TYR A 81 -6.97 13.58 -2.47
C TYR A 81 -7.88 14.57 -3.21
N LYS A 82 -7.52 15.86 -3.24
CA LYS A 82 -8.28 16.88 -3.97
C LYS A 82 -8.07 16.84 -5.49
N THR A 83 -7.16 16.01 -6.00
CA THR A 83 -6.86 15.98 -7.43
C THR A 83 -7.84 15.11 -8.21
N LYS A 84 -8.20 15.55 -9.42
CA LYS A 84 -8.98 14.72 -10.36
C LYS A 84 -8.28 13.39 -10.68
N LYS A 85 -6.93 13.36 -10.63
CA LYS A 85 -6.17 12.13 -10.89
C LYS A 85 -6.38 11.10 -9.79
N TRP A 86 -6.35 11.53 -8.52
CA TRP A 86 -6.66 10.63 -7.40
C TRP A 86 -8.07 10.07 -7.49
N SER A 87 -9.07 10.93 -7.72
CA SER A 87 -10.47 10.50 -7.87
C SER A 87 -10.64 9.46 -8.99
N LYS A 88 -9.98 9.68 -10.16
CA LYS A 88 -10.01 8.70 -11.26
C LYS A 88 -9.34 7.37 -10.91
N LEU A 89 -8.21 7.40 -10.20
CA LEU A 89 -7.54 6.18 -9.75
C LEU A 89 -8.40 5.44 -8.73
N TRP A 90 -9.02 6.16 -7.81
CA TRP A 90 -9.95 5.59 -6.84
C TRP A 90 -11.13 4.91 -7.54
N GLN A 91 -11.84 5.60 -8.41
CA GLN A 91 -12.98 5.05 -9.16
C GLN A 91 -12.62 3.84 -10.01
N LYS A 92 -11.41 3.81 -10.60
CA LYS A 92 -10.93 2.68 -11.40
C LYS A 92 -10.58 1.46 -10.56
N SER A 93 -10.09 1.66 -9.35
CA SER A 93 -9.47 0.62 -8.52
C SER A 93 -10.42 0.01 -7.51
N VAL A 94 -11.51 0.69 -7.21
CA VAL A 94 -12.40 0.39 -6.10
C VAL A 94 -13.82 0.21 -6.65
N ASP A 95 -14.31 -1.02 -6.63
CA ASP A 95 -15.73 -1.30 -6.78
C ASP A 95 -16.50 -0.99 -5.48
N ASP A 96 -17.82 -1.05 -5.49
CA ASP A 96 -18.67 -0.69 -4.35
C ASP A 96 -18.37 -1.49 -3.08
N ASP A 97 -17.95 -2.74 -3.21
CA ASP A 97 -17.61 -3.57 -2.05
C ASP A 97 -16.28 -3.18 -1.42
N VAL A 98 -15.32 -2.77 -2.25
CA VAL A 98 -14.00 -2.31 -1.80
C VAL A 98 -14.10 -0.92 -1.17
N SER A 99 -14.96 -0.03 -1.69
CA SER A 99 -15.19 1.30 -1.14
C SER A 99 -15.69 1.28 0.32
N ARG A 100 -16.32 0.19 0.74
CA ARG A 100 -16.74 0.01 2.15
C ARG A 100 -15.60 -0.33 3.10
N ILE A 101 -14.52 -0.90 2.58
CA ILE A 101 -13.35 -1.35 3.37
C ILE A 101 -12.26 -0.28 3.37
N PHE A 102 -12.06 0.36 2.23
CA PHE A 102 -11.04 1.38 2.03
C PHE A 102 -11.65 2.77 2.10
N ASN A 103 -10.84 3.75 2.50
CA ASN A 103 -11.22 5.15 2.52
C ASN A 103 -10.59 5.87 1.33
N ALA A 104 -11.39 6.64 0.59
CA ALA A 104 -10.88 7.49 -0.49
C ALA A 104 -9.90 8.56 0.01
N THR A 105 -9.98 8.90 1.28
CA THR A 105 -9.12 9.88 1.96
C THR A 105 -8.58 9.27 3.26
N PRO A 106 -7.70 8.25 3.20
CA PRO A 106 -7.18 7.61 4.39
C PRO A 106 -6.46 8.60 5.30
N ASP A 107 -6.62 8.42 6.61
CA ASP A 107 -5.91 9.20 7.60
C ASP A 107 -4.41 8.89 7.58
N ILE A 108 -3.59 9.90 7.76
CA ILE A 108 -2.13 9.72 7.83
C ILE A 108 -1.72 9.92 9.29
N VAL A 109 -1.12 8.89 9.87
CA VAL A 109 -0.66 8.89 11.25
C VAL A 109 0.82 8.53 11.35
N ALA A 110 1.46 8.98 12.41
CA ALA A 110 2.84 8.64 12.71
C ALA A 110 2.89 7.43 13.63
N MET A 111 3.90 6.59 13.44
CA MET A 111 4.27 5.55 14.38
C MET A 111 5.73 5.71 14.75
N ASN A 112 5.98 5.92 16.03
CA ASN A 112 7.34 5.86 16.56
C ASN A 112 7.66 4.39 16.85
N THR A 113 8.46 3.77 15.99
CA THR A 113 8.91 2.39 16.18
C THR A 113 10.44 2.33 16.20
N ARG A 114 10.96 1.45 17.06
CA ARG A 114 12.38 1.07 17.05
C ARG A 114 12.70 0.09 15.92
N ASN A 115 11.68 -0.44 15.25
CA ASN A 115 11.86 -1.36 14.13
C ASN A 115 12.28 -0.58 12.87
N LYS A 116 13.57 -0.58 12.59
CA LYS A 116 14.18 0.11 11.45
C LYS A 116 13.84 -0.52 10.09
N THR A 117 13.17 -1.67 10.07
CA THR A 117 12.84 -2.38 8.81
C THR A 117 11.47 -2.03 8.25
N MET A 118 10.62 -1.35 9.04
CA MET A 118 9.28 -0.96 8.63
C MET A 118 9.22 0.54 8.37
N SER A 119 8.97 0.94 7.14
CA SER A 119 8.83 2.36 6.77
C SER A 119 7.39 2.85 6.83
N GLY A 120 6.42 1.99 6.56
CA GLY A 120 5.00 2.28 6.62
C GLY A 120 4.15 1.03 6.50
N PHE A 121 2.85 1.19 6.72
CA PHE A 121 1.82 0.20 6.42
C PHE A 121 0.44 0.88 6.36
N THR A 122 -0.52 0.20 5.75
CA THR A 122 -1.91 0.65 5.74
C THR A 122 -2.88 -0.49 6.03
N ASN A 123 -4.02 -0.13 6.60
CA ASN A 123 -5.19 -1.00 6.73
C ASN A 123 -6.32 -0.61 5.74
N GLY A 124 -6.03 0.29 4.80
CA GLY A 124 -6.99 0.83 3.84
C GLY A 124 -7.75 2.07 4.29
N LYS A 125 -7.88 2.30 5.59
CA LYS A 125 -8.50 3.51 6.18
C LYS A 125 -7.47 4.48 6.74
N THR A 126 -6.34 3.96 7.16
CA THR A 126 -5.25 4.71 7.79
C THR A 126 -3.94 4.28 7.17
N VAL A 127 -3.13 5.24 6.81
CA VAL A 127 -1.72 5.06 6.43
C VAL A 127 -0.87 5.43 7.63
N THR A 128 -0.07 4.49 8.10
CA THR A 128 0.87 4.70 9.21
C THR A 128 2.28 4.84 8.65
N LEU A 129 2.94 5.94 8.94
CA LEU A 129 4.32 6.21 8.54
C LEU A 129 5.25 6.10 9.75
N CYS A 130 6.35 5.38 9.62
CA CYS A 130 7.39 5.34 10.63
C CYS A 130 8.15 6.67 10.66
N THR A 131 8.26 7.30 11.83
CA THR A 131 8.95 8.59 11.99
C THR A 131 10.45 8.51 11.68
N VAL A 132 11.05 7.33 11.76
CA VAL A 132 12.48 7.13 11.50
C VAL A 132 12.80 6.86 10.03
N THR A 133 11.97 6.02 9.37
CA THR A 133 12.28 5.51 8.03
C THR A 133 11.18 5.76 6.99
N GLY A 134 10.01 6.19 7.43
CA GLY A 134 8.82 6.31 6.58
C GLY A 134 8.45 7.74 6.17
N MET A 135 9.15 8.75 6.70
CA MET A 135 8.83 10.16 6.45
C MET A 135 9.33 10.63 5.08
N HIS A 136 9.00 9.85 4.06
CA HIS A 136 9.40 10.11 2.69
C HIS A 136 8.15 10.14 1.79
N LYS A 137 8.08 11.11 0.87
CA LYS A 137 6.93 11.25 -0.04
C LYS A 137 6.67 9.98 -0.87
N TYR A 138 7.73 9.28 -1.28
CA TYR A 138 7.59 8.01 -1.98
C TYR A 138 6.89 6.94 -1.11
N ILE A 139 7.27 6.82 0.17
CA ILE A 139 6.64 5.85 1.09
C ILE A 139 5.15 6.16 1.25
N LEU A 140 4.79 7.44 1.40
CA LEU A 140 3.38 7.85 1.40
C LEU A 140 2.66 7.38 0.13
N LEU A 141 3.23 7.57 -1.06
CA LEU A 141 2.63 7.15 -2.33
C LEU A 141 2.53 5.63 -2.46
N HIS A 142 3.51 4.88 -1.92
CA HIS A 142 3.49 3.42 -1.84
C HIS A 142 2.30 2.92 -1.01
N GLU A 143 2.11 3.47 0.19
CA GLU A 143 0.99 3.09 1.05
C GLU A 143 -0.37 3.53 0.47
N LEU A 144 -0.42 4.68 -0.20
CA LEU A 144 -1.61 5.12 -0.91
C LEU A 144 -1.96 4.20 -2.08
N ALA A 145 -1.00 3.56 -2.74
CA ALA A 145 -1.28 2.54 -3.75
C ALA A 145 -1.98 1.31 -3.15
N HIS A 146 -1.61 0.91 -1.93
CA HIS A 146 -2.35 -0.13 -1.20
C HIS A 146 -3.79 0.31 -0.88
N CYS A 147 -4.00 1.57 -0.52
CA CYS A 147 -5.34 2.12 -0.30
C CYS A 147 -6.21 2.10 -1.57
N LEU A 148 -5.61 2.07 -2.74
CA LEU A 148 -6.30 1.88 -4.02
C LEU A 148 -6.60 0.40 -4.34
N GLY A 149 -6.58 -0.49 -3.35
CA GLY A 149 -6.97 -1.90 -3.49
C GLY A 149 -5.85 -2.85 -3.95
N HIS A 150 -4.63 -2.36 -4.11
CA HIS A 150 -3.50 -3.19 -4.50
C HIS A 150 -2.81 -3.83 -3.29
N MET A 151 -3.35 -4.95 -2.79
CA MET A 151 -2.88 -5.61 -1.55
C MET A 151 -1.51 -6.29 -1.66
N HIS A 152 -1.06 -6.62 -2.88
CA HIS A 152 0.21 -7.30 -3.14
C HIS A 152 1.08 -6.47 -4.07
N HIS A 153 2.41 -6.63 -3.98
CA HIS A 153 3.40 -5.89 -4.76
C HIS A 153 3.54 -6.40 -6.21
N GLY A 154 2.44 -6.87 -6.80
CA GLY A 154 2.38 -7.40 -8.16
C GLY A 154 2.43 -6.32 -9.26
N ARG A 155 2.15 -6.73 -10.50
CA ARG A 155 2.24 -5.86 -11.69
C ARG A 155 1.35 -4.62 -11.60
N SER A 156 0.10 -4.79 -11.16
CA SER A 156 -0.87 -3.71 -11.04
C SER A 156 -0.48 -2.72 -9.93
N PHE A 157 0.01 -3.20 -8.79
CA PHE A 157 0.56 -2.35 -7.73
C PHE A 157 1.69 -1.47 -8.27
N ARG A 158 2.70 -2.08 -8.91
CA ARG A 158 3.84 -1.34 -9.48
C ARG A 158 3.40 -0.33 -10.54
N GLN A 159 2.39 -0.66 -11.35
CA GLN A 159 1.82 0.29 -12.31
C GLN A 159 1.14 1.46 -11.59
N CYS A 160 0.37 1.18 -10.54
CA CYS A 160 -0.28 2.20 -9.72
C CYS A 160 0.76 3.13 -9.07
N VAL A 161 1.80 2.57 -8.44
CA VAL A 161 2.89 3.36 -7.84
C VAL A 161 3.58 4.23 -8.90
N LEU A 162 3.88 3.69 -10.09
CA LEU A 162 4.46 4.47 -11.20
C LEU A 162 3.55 5.63 -11.64
N GLU A 163 2.24 5.44 -11.63
CA GLU A 163 1.30 6.51 -11.95
C GLU A 163 1.25 7.59 -10.86
N LEU A 164 1.24 7.17 -9.58
CA LEU A 164 1.29 8.08 -8.44
C LEU A 164 2.60 8.88 -8.43
N VAL A 165 3.74 8.20 -8.57
CA VAL A 165 5.06 8.86 -8.64
C VAL A 165 5.12 9.82 -9.79
N GLY A 166 4.70 9.42 -11.00
CA GLY A 166 4.71 10.30 -12.17
C GLY A 166 3.81 11.52 -12.04
N THR A 167 2.72 11.41 -11.28
CA THR A 167 1.77 12.50 -11.07
C THR A 167 2.21 13.44 -9.93
N PHE A 168 2.73 12.90 -8.85
CA PHE A 168 2.92 13.65 -7.61
C PHE A 168 4.39 13.91 -7.24
N MET A 169 5.34 13.19 -7.85
CA MET A 169 6.77 13.49 -7.71
C MET A 169 7.32 14.09 -9.00
N GLY A 170 7.14 13.43 -10.12
CA GLY A 170 7.56 13.95 -11.41
C GLY A 170 7.85 12.86 -12.46
N THR A 171 8.06 13.30 -13.69
CA THR A 171 8.34 12.39 -14.81
C THR A 171 9.73 11.76 -14.70
N ALA A 172 10.70 12.50 -14.16
CA ALA A 172 12.07 12.02 -13.96
C ALA A 172 12.07 10.86 -12.94
N GLU A 173 11.42 11.06 -11.80
CA GLU A 173 11.29 10.07 -10.73
C GLU A 173 10.54 8.82 -11.21
N LYS A 174 9.48 9.01 -12.01
CA LYS A 174 8.78 7.89 -12.65
C LYS A 174 9.69 7.08 -13.56
N LYS A 175 10.50 7.74 -14.40
CA LYS A 175 11.46 7.07 -15.29
C LYS A 175 12.51 6.30 -14.49
N LEU A 176 13.02 6.90 -13.43
CA LEU A 176 13.99 6.30 -12.52
C LEU A 176 13.41 5.03 -11.85
N LEU A 177 12.24 5.13 -11.23
CA LEU A 177 11.58 3.99 -10.59
C LEU A 177 11.28 2.86 -11.61
N LYS A 178 10.82 3.23 -12.81
CA LYS A 178 10.58 2.25 -13.89
C LYS A 178 11.86 1.52 -14.31
N ALA A 179 13.00 2.24 -14.35
CA ALA A 179 14.31 1.65 -14.63
C ALA A 179 14.72 0.65 -13.54
N GLN A 180 14.49 0.97 -12.26
CA GLN A 180 14.75 0.05 -11.17
C GLN A 180 13.88 -1.21 -11.27
N PHE A 181 12.58 -1.08 -11.52
CA PHE A 181 11.72 -2.26 -11.75
C PHE A 181 12.22 -3.12 -12.91
N LYS A 182 12.64 -2.51 -14.01
CA LYS A 182 13.25 -3.24 -15.16
C LYS A 182 14.53 -3.96 -14.75
N LYS A 183 15.43 -3.32 -14.00
CA LYS A 183 16.69 -3.92 -13.49
C LYS A 183 16.42 -5.18 -12.67
N TYR A 184 15.37 -5.18 -11.85
CA TYR A 184 14.94 -6.33 -11.04
C TYR A 184 14.01 -7.31 -11.78
N LYS A 185 13.84 -7.15 -13.10
CA LYS A 185 12.97 -7.99 -13.96
C LYS A 185 11.51 -8.02 -13.47
N LEU A 186 11.03 -6.88 -12.97
CA LEU A 186 9.67 -6.70 -12.46
C LEU A 186 8.79 -6.08 -13.53
N ALA A 187 7.77 -6.81 -13.98
CA ALA A 187 6.80 -6.30 -14.94
C ALA A 187 5.82 -5.31 -14.27
N CYS A 188 5.44 -4.27 -15.01
CA CYS A 188 4.38 -3.33 -14.64
C CYS A 188 3.22 -3.44 -15.63
N GLY A 189 2.04 -2.96 -15.26
CA GLY A 189 0.85 -2.96 -16.10
C GLY A 189 -0.27 -3.81 -15.54
N GLU A 190 -1.40 -3.83 -16.26
CA GLU A 190 -2.55 -4.63 -15.85
C GLU A 190 -2.19 -6.12 -15.84
N PRO A 191 -2.68 -6.89 -14.87
CA PRO A 191 -2.49 -8.34 -14.85
C PRO A 191 -3.20 -8.95 -16.07
N LYS A 192 -2.60 -9.99 -16.67
CA LYS A 192 -3.23 -10.73 -17.76
C LYS A 192 -4.50 -11.48 -17.31
N LYS A 193 -4.67 -11.68 -16.01
CA LYS A 193 -5.85 -12.28 -15.38
C LYS A 193 -6.34 -11.32 -14.30
N PRO A 194 -7.65 -11.32 -13.99
CA PRO A 194 -8.18 -10.51 -12.89
C PRO A 194 -7.37 -10.71 -11.63
N MET A 195 -7.19 -9.64 -10.85
CA MET A 195 -6.48 -9.74 -9.57
C MET A 195 -7.20 -10.74 -8.65
N ALA A 196 -6.44 -11.38 -7.79
CA ALA A 196 -6.98 -12.32 -6.79
C ALA A 196 -8.11 -11.73 -5.94
N PHE A 197 -8.11 -10.42 -5.75
CA PHE A 197 -9.17 -9.69 -5.06
C PHE A 197 -10.47 -9.63 -5.86
N ALA A 198 -10.42 -9.36 -7.16
CA ALA A 198 -11.60 -9.42 -8.04
C ALA A 198 -12.11 -10.86 -8.20
N GLN A 199 -11.22 -11.85 -8.24
CA GLN A 199 -11.59 -13.27 -8.21
C GLN A 199 -12.20 -13.68 -6.88
N TRP A 200 -11.72 -13.12 -5.78
CA TRP A 200 -12.27 -13.37 -4.45
C TRP A 200 -13.69 -12.79 -4.31
N ASN A 201 -13.94 -11.57 -4.79
CA ASN A 201 -15.29 -11.01 -4.82
C ASN A 201 -16.23 -11.82 -5.73
N ALA A 202 -15.80 -12.18 -6.93
CA ALA A 202 -16.60 -12.97 -7.85
C ALA A 202 -16.95 -14.38 -7.32
N SER A 203 -16.08 -14.99 -6.52
CA SER A 203 -16.36 -16.30 -5.90
C SER A 203 -17.33 -16.22 -4.73
N ARG A 204 -17.49 -15.04 -4.11
CA ARG A 204 -18.43 -14.83 -2.99
C ARG A 204 -19.83 -14.47 -3.43
N LEU A 205 -19.99 -13.85 -4.58
CA LEU A 205 -21.30 -13.51 -5.16
C LEU A 205 -22.02 -14.73 -5.78
N ARG A 206 -21.35 -15.89 -5.82
CA ARG A 206 -21.90 -17.15 -6.34
C ARG A 206 -22.27 -18.16 -5.25
N MET A 207 -22.19 -17.79 -3.99
CA MET A 207 -22.70 -18.51 -2.83
C MET A 207 -23.87 -17.78 -2.19
#